data_a039f4f9d4a0eeffb2db5ec700acf37d
#
_entry.id   a039f4f9d4a0eeffb2db5ec700acf37d
#
_cell.length_a   1.000
_cell.length_b   1.000
_cell.length_c   1.000
_cell.angle_alpha   90.00
_cell.angle_beta   90.00
_cell.angle_gamma   90.00
#
_symmetry.space_group_name_H-M   'P 1'
#
loop_
_entity.id
_entity.type
_entity.pdbx_description
1 polymer ?
#
loop_
_entity_poly.entity_id
_entity_poly.type
_entity_poly.pdbx_seq_one_letter_code
_entity_poly.pdbx_strand_id
1 'polypeptide(L)'
;GPTMDHHDLSAALERSLDGFYAEYPQCFHPFLWHERETLLAAPAAPSAIEDNTFALFTEMLSHRLGFDRSDIPQKRYYDYICEQIYRFFTRKGYEGERLTADALREMLITTTAVAIARQTGWDAALVTAAVTLVVSTALKVGVRAWCQYYADRHPEVEG
;
A
#
# COMPACT_ATOMS: atom_id res chain seq x y z
N GLY A 1 -1.80 -19.55 13.00
CA GLY A 1 -3.12 -19.04 13.31
C GLY A 1 -4.15 -19.45 12.29
N PRO A 2 -5.43 -19.12 12.49
CA PRO A 2 -6.45 -19.49 11.52
C PRO A 2 -6.19 -18.82 10.19
N THR A 3 -6.38 -19.56 9.11
CA THR A 3 -6.22 -19.04 7.78
C THR A 3 -7.40 -18.13 7.45
N MET A 4 -7.11 -16.89 7.15
CA MET A 4 -8.08 -15.90 6.73
C MET A 4 -8.20 -15.97 5.22
N ASP A 5 -9.42 -15.98 4.68
CA ASP A 5 -9.56 -15.89 3.24
C ASP A 5 -9.23 -14.46 2.77
N HIS A 6 -9.06 -14.30 1.49
CA HIS A 6 -8.67 -13.04 0.87
C HIS A 6 -9.63 -11.88 1.21
N HIS A 7 -10.93 -12.16 1.17
CA HIS A 7 -11.95 -11.13 1.44
C HIS A 7 -11.91 -10.68 2.89
N ASP A 8 -11.82 -11.63 3.82
CA ASP A 8 -11.76 -11.35 5.26
C ASP A 8 -10.50 -10.57 5.61
N LEU A 9 -9.37 -10.96 5.02
CA LEU A 9 -8.11 -10.26 5.23
C LEU A 9 -8.17 -8.81 4.73
N SER A 10 -8.74 -8.60 3.56
CA SER A 10 -8.91 -7.28 2.99
C SER A 10 -9.76 -6.38 3.89
N ALA A 11 -10.89 -6.90 4.38
CA ALA A 11 -11.77 -6.16 5.27
C ALA A 11 -11.08 -5.83 6.60
N ALA A 12 -10.34 -6.79 7.15
CA ALA A 12 -9.61 -6.58 8.42
C ALA A 12 -8.54 -5.51 8.26
N LEU A 13 -7.80 -5.55 7.14
CA LEU A 13 -6.77 -4.54 6.86
C LEU A 13 -7.34 -3.16 6.68
N GLU A 14 -8.48 -3.05 6.01
CA GLU A 14 -9.12 -1.76 5.81
C GLU A 14 -9.56 -1.14 7.14
N ARG A 15 -10.17 -1.93 8.02
CA ARG A 15 -10.54 -1.45 9.36
C ARG A 15 -9.32 -1.03 10.16
N SER A 16 -8.25 -1.82 10.10
CA SER A 16 -6.99 -1.49 10.78
C SER A 16 -6.37 -0.22 10.22
N LEU A 17 -6.41 -0.04 8.90
CA LEU A 17 -5.89 1.13 8.24
C LEU A 17 -6.64 2.39 8.65
N ASP A 18 -7.97 2.33 8.76
CA ASP A 18 -8.78 3.45 9.23
C ASP A 18 -8.38 3.85 10.66
N GLY A 19 -8.14 2.87 11.52
CA GLY A 19 -7.66 3.12 12.87
C GLY A 19 -6.30 3.80 12.88
N PHE A 20 -5.40 3.36 11.99
CA PHE A 20 -4.08 3.98 11.87
C PHE A 20 -4.15 5.41 11.34
N TYR A 21 -5.01 5.69 10.37
CA TYR A 21 -5.21 7.06 9.89
C TYR A 21 -5.68 7.99 10.99
N ALA A 22 -6.58 7.50 11.85
CA ALA A 22 -7.09 8.28 12.96
C ALA A 22 -6.03 8.52 14.04
N GLU A 23 -5.19 7.50 14.30
CA GLU A 23 -4.18 7.55 15.37
C GLU A 23 -2.89 8.25 14.93
N TYR A 24 -2.50 8.08 13.66
CA TYR A 24 -1.23 8.60 13.14
C TYR A 24 -1.42 9.38 11.84
N PRO A 25 -2.23 10.43 11.84
CA PRO A 25 -2.53 11.15 10.59
C PRO A 25 -1.29 11.75 9.93
N GLN A 26 -0.31 12.17 10.73
CA GLN A 26 0.92 12.80 10.24
C GLN A 26 1.74 11.86 9.35
N CYS A 27 1.59 10.56 9.52
CA CYS A 27 2.38 9.60 8.76
C CYS A 27 1.86 9.38 7.35
N PHE A 28 0.64 9.83 7.08
CA PHE A 28 0.03 9.72 5.76
C PHE A 28 0.02 11.05 5.00
N HIS A 29 0.53 12.12 5.58
CA HIS A 29 0.63 13.42 4.93
C HIS A 29 1.30 13.36 3.55
N PRO A 30 2.35 12.56 3.35
CA PRO A 30 2.99 12.51 2.04
C PRO A 30 2.07 12.14 0.89
N PHE A 31 1.03 11.36 1.18
CA PHE A 31 0.07 10.94 0.16
C PHE A 31 -0.97 12.01 -0.15
N LEU A 32 -1.04 13.05 0.68
CA LEU A 32 -2.00 14.12 0.55
C LEU A 32 -1.41 15.39 -0.07
N TRP A 33 -0.11 15.40 -0.34
CA TRP A 33 0.62 16.60 -0.76
C TRP A 33 0.07 17.24 -2.04
N HIS A 34 -0.40 16.42 -2.97
CA HIS A 34 -0.90 16.93 -4.24
C HIS A 34 -2.28 17.56 -4.13
N GLU A 35 -2.94 17.39 -3.00
CA GLU A 35 -4.23 17.98 -2.75
C GLU A 35 -4.14 19.25 -1.91
N ARG A 36 -3.02 19.41 -1.20
CA ARG A 36 -2.87 20.48 -0.22
C ARG A 36 -1.48 21.11 -0.28
N GLU A 37 -1.38 22.24 -0.96
CA GLU A 37 -0.13 22.99 -1.07
C GLU A 37 0.50 23.33 0.27
N THR A 38 -0.34 23.52 1.30
CA THR A 38 0.15 23.85 2.65
C THR A 38 1.02 22.74 3.24
N LEU A 39 0.83 21.51 2.81
CA LEU A 39 1.66 20.39 3.28
C LEU A 39 3.03 20.39 2.63
N LEU A 40 3.19 21.08 1.50
CA LEU A 40 4.49 21.21 0.84
C LEU A 40 5.45 22.07 1.67
N ALA A 41 4.92 22.86 2.59
CA ALA A 41 5.74 23.66 3.49
C ALA A 41 6.33 22.85 4.66
N ALA A 42 5.96 21.58 4.81
CA ALA A 42 6.49 20.75 5.87
C ALA A 42 7.67 19.94 5.34
N PRO A 43 8.91 20.34 5.63
CA PRO A 43 10.07 19.72 5.02
C PRO A 43 10.44 18.42 5.73
N ALA A 44 10.01 17.30 5.18
CA ALA A 44 10.59 16.02 5.55
C ALA A 44 11.39 15.51 4.37
N ALA A 45 12.58 14.98 4.61
CA ALA A 45 13.35 14.36 3.55
C ALA A 45 12.55 13.19 2.96
N PRO A 46 12.52 13.01 1.63
CA PRO A 46 11.76 11.93 1.01
C PRO A 46 12.05 10.54 1.60
N SER A 47 13.31 10.26 1.89
CA SER A 47 13.71 8.99 2.53
C SER A 47 13.09 8.81 3.90
N ALA A 48 13.02 9.88 4.70
CA ALA A 48 12.43 9.82 6.03
C ALA A 48 10.92 9.54 5.95
N ILE A 49 10.24 10.09 4.95
CA ILE A 49 8.82 9.85 4.74
C ILE A 49 8.57 8.38 4.41
N GLU A 50 9.35 7.81 3.50
CA GLU A 50 9.24 6.40 3.14
C GLU A 50 9.55 5.49 4.33
N ASP A 51 10.57 5.82 5.10
CA ASP A 51 10.94 5.05 6.28
C ASP A 51 9.83 5.07 7.32
N ASN A 52 9.19 6.22 7.53
CA ASN A 52 8.07 6.33 8.46
C ASN A 52 6.86 5.53 7.97
N THR A 53 6.58 5.56 6.68
CA THR A 53 5.49 4.79 6.09
C THR A 53 5.74 3.30 6.25
N PHE A 54 6.97 2.86 6.02
CA PHE A 54 7.34 1.46 6.21
C PHE A 54 7.27 1.07 7.69
N ALA A 55 7.71 1.93 8.60
CA ALA A 55 7.62 1.66 10.03
C ALA A 55 6.17 1.48 10.48
N LEU A 56 5.26 2.28 9.95
CA LEU A 56 3.83 2.13 10.23
C LEU A 56 3.26 0.85 9.64
N PHE A 57 3.70 0.47 8.46
CA PHE A 57 3.33 -0.79 7.85
C PHE A 57 3.71 -1.96 8.75
N THR A 58 4.94 -1.96 9.26
CA THR A 58 5.42 -2.98 10.20
C THR A 58 4.58 -2.99 11.48
N GLU A 59 4.32 -1.82 12.02
CA GLU A 59 3.52 -1.66 13.23
C GLU A 59 2.10 -2.20 13.04
N MET A 60 1.46 -1.89 11.93
CA MET A 60 0.12 -2.35 11.65
C MET A 60 0.07 -3.88 11.55
N LEU A 61 1.00 -4.48 10.81
CA LEU A 61 1.02 -5.93 10.68
C LEU A 61 1.22 -6.61 12.03
N SER A 62 2.12 -6.07 12.85
CA SER A 62 2.42 -6.66 14.16
C SER A 62 1.30 -6.42 15.18
N HIS A 63 0.94 -5.17 15.39
CA HIS A 63 0.05 -4.81 16.50
C HIS A 63 -1.42 -4.98 16.19
N ARG A 64 -1.85 -4.73 14.97
CA ARG A 64 -3.26 -4.79 14.64
C ARG A 64 -3.70 -6.09 14.02
N LEU A 65 -2.82 -6.73 13.26
CA LEU A 65 -3.14 -7.98 12.58
C LEU A 65 -2.47 -9.19 13.23
N GLY A 66 -1.58 -8.97 14.20
CA GLY A 66 -0.99 -10.03 14.99
C GLY A 66 0.05 -10.88 14.27
N PHE A 67 0.62 -10.40 13.17
CA PHE A 67 1.73 -11.12 12.54
C PHE A 67 2.98 -11.07 13.41
N ASP A 68 3.74 -12.16 13.43
CA ASP A 68 5.00 -12.23 14.15
C ASP A 68 6.01 -11.28 13.46
N ARG A 69 6.73 -10.49 14.24
CA ARG A 69 7.70 -9.53 13.69
C ARG A 69 8.77 -10.19 12.82
N SER A 70 9.15 -11.42 13.14
CA SER A 70 10.13 -12.16 12.34
C SER A 70 9.59 -12.54 10.96
N ASP A 71 8.28 -12.59 10.80
CA ASP A 71 7.64 -12.92 9.53
C ASP A 71 7.28 -11.70 8.70
N ILE A 72 7.39 -10.49 9.27
CA ILE A 72 7.04 -9.25 8.56
C ILE A 72 8.09 -8.96 7.50
N PRO A 73 7.66 -8.63 6.27
CA PRO A 73 8.58 -8.40 5.16
C PRO A 73 9.55 -7.24 5.41
N GLN A 74 10.76 -7.37 4.87
CA GLN A 74 11.74 -6.31 4.90
C GLN A 74 11.34 -5.16 3.98
N LYS A 75 11.97 -3.99 4.15
CA LYS A 75 11.67 -2.78 3.38
C LYS A 75 11.74 -3.02 1.87
N ARG A 76 12.73 -3.75 1.39
CA ARG A 76 12.86 -4.04 -0.06
C ARG A 76 11.66 -4.83 -0.61
N TYR A 77 11.07 -5.68 0.23
CA TYR A 77 9.87 -6.42 -0.12
C TYR A 77 8.69 -5.47 -0.28
N TYR A 78 8.53 -4.57 0.70
CA TYR A 78 7.51 -3.53 0.65
C TYR A 78 7.68 -2.64 -0.58
N ASP A 79 8.93 -2.20 -0.84
CA ASP A 79 9.23 -1.35 -1.99
C ASP A 79 8.89 -2.05 -3.31
N TYR A 80 9.20 -3.33 -3.41
CA TYR A 80 8.86 -4.11 -4.60
C TYR A 80 7.34 -4.17 -4.81
N ILE A 81 6.59 -4.38 -3.73
CA ILE A 81 5.12 -4.42 -3.81
C ILE A 81 4.57 -3.06 -4.26
N CYS A 82 5.09 -1.98 -3.71
CA CYS A 82 4.69 -0.64 -4.14
C CYS A 82 4.96 -0.42 -5.63
N GLU A 83 6.12 -0.87 -6.12
CA GLU A 83 6.45 -0.76 -7.54
C GLU A 83 5.45 -1.51 -8.42
N GLN A 84 5.09 -2.73 -8.04
CA GLN A 84 4.13 -3.53 -8.81
C GLN A 84 2.75 -2.87 -8.83
N ILE A 85 2.32 -2.31 -7.71
CA ILE A 85 1.05 -1.60 -7.63
C ILE A 85 1.07 -0.32 -8.44
N TYR A 86 2.17 0.44 -8.38
CA TYR A 86 2.35 1.63 -9.20
C TYR A 86 2.25 1.28 -10.70
N ARG A 87 2.95 0.22 -11.12
CA ARG A 87 2.90 -0.23 -12.52
C ARG A 87 1.50 -0.64 -12.96
N PHE A 88 0.75 -1.26 -12.06
CA PHE A 88 -0.64 -1.61 -12.35
C PHE A 88 -1.48 -0.36 -12.56
N PHE A 89 -1.40 0.60 -11.65
CA PHE A 89 -2.22 1.82 -11.73
C PHE A 89 -1.87 2.69 -12.94
N THR A 90 -0.65 2.61 -13.43
CA THR A 90 -0.20 3.44 -14.55
C THR A 90 -0.27 2.72 -15.89
N ARG A 91 -0.61 1.44 -15.89
CA ARG A 91 -0.68 0.69 -17.14
C ARG A 91 -1.82 1.19 -18.03
N LYS A 92 -1.59 1.06 -19.33
CA LYS A 92 -2.56 1.49 -20.34
C LYS A 92 -3.85 0.68 -20.23
N GLY A 93 -4.98 1.36 -20.21
CA GLY A 93 -6.29 0.71 -20.12
C GLY A 93 -6.92 0.74 -18.74
N TYR A 94 -6.17 1.04 -17.70
CA TYR A 94 -6.73 1.12 -16.34
C TYR A 94 -7.87 2.14 -16.26
N GLU A 95 -7.70 3.29 -16.90
CA GLU A 95 -8.68 4.39 -16.85
C GLU A 95 -10.01 4.04 -17.48
N GLY A 96 -10.07 3.01 -18.32
CA GLY A 96 -11.30 2.58 -18.97
C GLY A 96 -12.17 1.66 -18.12
N GLU A 97 -11.67 1.19 -17.00
CA GLU A 97 -12.38 0.25 -16.14
C GLU A 97 -13.34 0.98 -15.20
N ARG A 98 -14.64 0.71 -15.35
CA ARG A 98 -15.69 1.31 -14.52
C ARG A 98 -16.08 0.36 -13.40
N LEU A 99 -15.15 0.10 -12.49
CA LEU A 99 -15.40 -0.76 -11.36
C LEU A 99 -15.67 0.07 -10.13
N THR A 100 -16.44 -0.48 -9.20
CA THR A 100 -16.55 0.12 -7.87
C THR A 100 -15.18 0.04 -7.20
N ALA A 101 -14.94 0.91 -6.21
CA ALA A 101 -13.68 0.88 -5.46
C ALA A 101 -13.44 -0.50 -4.84
N ASP A 102 -14.50 -1.15 -4.33
CA ASP A 102 -14.39 -2.47 -3.73
C ASP A 102 -14.01 -3.55 -4.75
N ALA A 103 -14.68 -3.56 -5.91
CA ALA A 103 -14.40 -4.53 -6.96
C ALA A 103 -12.98 -4.34 -7.50
N LEU A 104 -12.58 -3.09 -7.69
CA LEU A 104 -11.24 -2.76 -8.15
C LEU A 104 -10.19 -3.24 -7.15
N ARG A 105 -10.42 -2.97 -5.86
CA ARG A 105 -9.52 -3.39 -4.80
C ARG A 105 -9.36 -4.91 -4.80
N GLU A 106 -10.45 -5.65 -4.82
CA GLU A 106 -10.41 -7.11 -4.83
C GLU A 106 -9.66 -7.65 -6.05
N MET A 107 -9.96 -7.13 -7.22
CA MET A 107 -9.28 -7.54 -8.44
C MET A 107 -7.78 -7.28 -8.37
N LEU A 108 -7.40 -6.07 -7.94
CA LEU A 108 -6.01 -5.69 -7.80
C LEU A 108 -5.28 -6.59 -6.82
N ILE A 109 -5.86 -6.78 -5.65
CA ILE A 109 -5.22 -7.57 -4.60
C ILE A 109 -5.05 -9.00 -5.06
N THR A 110 -6.10 -9.61 -5.60
CA THR A 110 -6.04 -11.00 -6.06
C THR A 110 -5.00 -11.17 -7.16
N THR A 111 -5.06 -10.34 -8.20
CA THR A 111 -4.17 -10.47 -9.35
C THR A 111 -2.72 -10.20 -8.95
N THR A 112 -2.49 -9.11 -8.23
CA THR A 112 -1.13 -8.68 -7.86
C THR A 112 -0.51 -9.62 -6.83
N ALA A 113 -1.28 -10.01 -5.81
CA ALA A 113 -0.76 -10.87 -4.76
C ALA A 113 -0.40 -12.27 -5.30
N VAL A 114 -1.25 -12.83 -6.14
CA VAL A 114 -0.98 -14.14 -6.76
C VAL A 114 0.26 -14.06 -7.64
N ALA A 115 0.38 -13.03 -8.45
CA ALA A 115 1.53 -12.86 -9.34
C ALA A 115 2.83 -12.72 -8.56
N ILE A 116 2.84 -11.89 -7.53
CA ILE A 116 4.03 -11.68 -6.69
C ILE A 116 4.41 -12.95 -5.94
N ALA A 117 3.43 -13.64 -5.35
CA ALA A 117 3.69 -14.86 -4.61
C ALA A 117 4.30 -15.94 -5.51
N ARG A 118 3.78 -16.09 -6.72
CA ARG A 118 4.33 -17.07 -7.69
C ARG A 118 5.73 -16.70 -8.15
N GLN A 119 5.97 -15.43 -8.41
CA GLN A 119 7.23 -14.97 -8.94
C GLN A 119 8.36 -15.01 -7.90
N THR A 120 8.04 -14.72 -6.65
CA THR A 120 9.05 -14.57 -5.60
C THR A 120 9.16 -15.78 -4.68
N GLY A 121 8.13 -16.60 -4.60
CA GLY A 121 8.05 -17.66 -3.61
C GLY A 121 7.79 -17.18 -2.19
N TRP A 122 7.44 -15.90 -2.01
CA TRP A 122 7.15 -15.36 -0.70
C TRP A 122 5.83 -15.90 -0.15
N ASP A 123 5.68 -15.85 1.17
CA ASP A 123 4.47 -16.34 1.85
C ASP A 123 3.23 -15.60 1.33
N ALA A 124 2.26 -16.37 0.84
CA ALA A 124 1.07 -15.82 0.20
C ALA A 124 0.24 -14.95 1.14
N ALA A 125 0.15 -15.31 2.42
CA ALA A 125 -0.62 -14.54 3.40
C ALA A 125 -0.02 -13.15 3.61
N LEU A 126 1.31 -13.08 3.75
CA LEU A 126 1.98 -11.80 3.93
C LEU A 126 1.97 -10.97 2.66
N VAL A 127 2.11 -11.59 1.48
CA VAL A 127 1.99 -10.86 0.21
C VAL A 127 0.59 -10.24 0.10
N THR A 128 -0.44 -11.02 0.41
CA THR A 128 -1.82 -10.52 0.35
C THR A 128 -2.03 -9.36 1.34
N ALA A 129 -1.51 -9.49 2.56
CA ALA A 129 -1.60 -8.41 3.56
C ALA A 129 -0.91 -7.14 3.07
N ALA A 130 0.29 -7.26 2.55
CA ALA A 130 1.06 -6.12 2.06
C ALA A 130 0.39 -5.45 0.86
N VAL A 131 -0.06 -6.23 -0.12
CA VAL A 131 -0.76 -5.70 -1.30
C VAL A 131 -2.05 -5.00 -0.89
N THR A 132 -2.82 -5.61 0.01
CA THR A 132 -4.07 -5.03 0.50
C THR A 132 -3.82 -3.68 1.17
N LEU A 133 -2.79 -3.59 2.00
CA LEU A 133 -2.44 -2.35 2.68
C LEU A 133 -2.10 -1.24 1.68
N VAL A 134 -1.24 -1.52 0.72
CA VAL A 134 -0.80 -0.51 -0.24
C VAL A 134 -1.96 -0.08 -1.15
N VAL A 135 -2.74 -1.04 -1.66
CA VAL A 135 -3.89 -0.74 -2.50
C VAL A 135 -4.93 0.07 -1.73
N SER A 136 -5.24 -0.32 -0.50
CA SER A 136 -6.22 0.39 0.32
C SER A 136 -5.75 1.81 0.63
N THR A 137 -4.46 1.99 0.89
CA THR A 137 -3.88 3.32 1.10
C THR A 137 -4.02 4.18 -0.16
N ALA A 138 -3.65 3.63 -1.32
CA ALA A 138 -3.74 4.34 -2.58
C ALA A 138 -5.18 4.75 -2.90
N LEU A 139 -6.14 3.86 -2.66
CA LEU A 139 -7.55 4.16 -2.90
C LEU A 139 -8.08 5.20 -1.92
N LYS A 140 -7.65 5.14 -0.67
CA LYS A 140 -8.11 6.07 0.37
C LYS A 140 -7.60 7.49 0.14
N VAL A 141 -6.34 7.66 -0.22
CA VAL A 141 -5.76 8.98 -0.47
C VAL A 141 -6.00 9.49 -1.88
N GLY A 142 -6.38 8.61 -2.78
CA GLY A 142 -6.56 8.90 -4.20
C GLY A 142 -5.45 8.30 -5.04
N VAL A 143 -5.82 7.51 -6.04
CA VAL A 143 -4.85 6.81 -6.89
C VAL A 143 -3.91 7.79 -7.57
N ARG A 144 -4.45 8.90 -8.08
CA ARG A 144 -3.62 9.91 -8.76
C ARG A 144 -2.59 10.51 -7.82
N ALA A 145 -3.01 10.91 -6.61
CA ALA A 145 -2.11 11.50 -5.63
C ALA A 145 -1.04 10.49 -5.17
N TRP A 146 -1.45 9.26 -4.93
CA TRP A 146 -0.52 8.21 -4.54
C TRP A 146 0.52 7.93 -5.65
N CYS A 147 0.08 7.82 -6.89
CA CYS A 147 0.98 7.58 -8.01
C CYS A 147 1.95 8.74 -8.23
N GLN A 148 1.48 9.97 -8.07
CA GLN A 148 2.34 11.14 -8.20
C GLN A 148 3.40 11.16 -7.11
N TYR A 149 3.00 10.88 -5.88
CA TYR A 149 3.94 10.77 -4.76
C TYR A 149 5.00 9.71 -5.04
N TYR A 150 4.58 8.54 -5.52
CA TYR A 150 5.50 7.46 -5.83
C TYR A 150 6.47 7.84 -6.95
N ALA A 151 5.95 8.40 -8.05
CA ALA A 151 6.76 8.80 -9.19
C ALA A 151 7.82 9.85 -8.82
N ASP A 152 7.46 10.79 -7.97
CA ASP A 152 8.37 11.84 -7.52
C ASP A 152 9.57 11.27 -6.75
N ARG A 153 9.38 10.13 -6.08
CA ARG A 153 10.43 9.48 -5.29
C ARG A 153 11.18 8.41 -6.02
N HIS A 154 10.66 7.95 -7.14
CA HIS A 154 11.23 6.84 -7.89
C HIS A 154 11.32 7.20 -9.38
N PRO A 155 12.12 8.22 -9.73
CA PRO A 155 12.24 8.64 -11.14
C PRO A 155 12.80 7.55 -12.06
N GLU A 156 13.46 6.55 -11.49
CA GLU A 156 13.99 5.40 -12.22
C GLU A 156 12.90 4.42 -12.66
N VAL A 157 11.70 4.52 -12.09
CA VAL A 157 10.57 3.66 -12.45
C VAL A 157 9.71 4.38 -13.47
N GLU A 158 9.61 3.83 -14.69
CA GLU A 158 8.76 4.38 -15.72
C GLU A 158 7.35 3.78 -15.62
N GLY A 159 6.39 4.65 -15.66
CA GLY A 159 4.98 4.27 -15.61
C GLY A 159 4.44 3.60 -16.85
#